data_7926bbd305e2ffb910ed8328d578477b
#
_entry.id   7926bbd305e2ffb910ed8328d578477b
#
_cell.length_a   1.000
_cell.length_b   1.000
_cell.length_c   1.000
_cell.angle_alpha   90.00
_cell.angle_beta   90.00
_cell.angle_gamma   90.00
#
_symmetry.space_group_name_H-M   'P 1'
#
loop_
_entity.id
_entity.type
_entity.pdbx_description
1 polymer ?
#
loop_
_entity_poly.entity_id
_entity_poly.type
_entity_poly.pdbx_seq_one_letter_code
_entity_poly.pdbx_strand_id
1 'polypeptide(L)'
;FPSNHNGTLKECGEWAFPVYPTNRSIQGSPITPYIWDDRCTAEDAAKQIKAVYDLPKEERKAKGLKGREWALSEEAGFTGEKMGQRVIENLDELFATWTPRLKFELINTKNIEKRVLNHKLVY
;
A
#
# COMPACT_ATOMS: atom_id res chain seq x y z
N PHE A 1 0.40 -5.48 6.51
CA PHE A 1 1.62 -6.17 6.05
C PHE A 1 2.58 -5.12 5.51
N PRO A 2 3.70 -4.85 6.12
CA PRO A 2 4.72 -4.04 5.49
C PRO A 2 5.40 -4.88 4.40
N SER A 3 4.82 -4.88 3.20
CA SER A 3 5.57 -5.30 2.03
C SER A 3 6.53 -4.17 1.68
N ASN A 4 7.83 -4.42 1.74
CA ASN A 4 8.73 -3.52 1.07
C ASN A 4 8.64 -3.78 -0.44
N HIS A 5 8.92 -2.76 -1.25
CA HIS A 5 8.91 -2.88 -2.72
C HIS A 5 9.88 -3.93 -3.29
N ASN A 6 10.65 -4.58 -2.45
CA ASN A 6 11.58 -5.65 -2.82
C ASN A 6 10.94 -7.04 -2.72
N GLY A 7 9.63 -7.14 -2.46
CA GLY A 7 8.93 -8.42 -2.39
C GLY A 7 9.27 -9.27 -1.16
N THR A 8 10.00 -8.73 -0.19
CA THR A 8 10.27 -9.39 1.07
C THR A 8 9.20 -9.00 2.08
N LEU A 9 8.33 -9.93 2.44
CA LEU A 9 7.49 -9.80 3.62
C LEU A 9 8.38 -9.91 4.85
N LYS A 10 8.34 -8.89 5.70
CA LYS A 10 9.11 -8.91 6.93
C LYS A 10 8.51 -9.85 7.96
N GLU A 11 7.18 -9.86 8.07
CA GLU A 11 6.44 -10.68 9.01
C GLU A 11 5.04 -11.01 8.49
N CYS A 12 4.60 -12.21 8.72
CA CYS A 12 3.19 -12.58 8.67
C CYS A 12 2.84 -13.26 9.99
N GLY A 13 1.60 -13.07 10.46
CA GLY A 13 1.15 -13.73 11.69
C GLY A 13 1.16 -15.26 11.56
N GLU A 14 1.32 -15.97 12.65
CA GLU A 14 1.31 -17.45 12.70
C GLU A 14 0.05 -18.10 12.10
N TRP A 15 -1.02 -17.31 11.99
CA TRP A 15 -2.28 -17.73 11.37
C TRP A 15 -2.30 -17.58 9.86
N ALA A 16 -1.35 -16.86 9.27
CA ALA A 16 -1.33 -16.55 7.85
C ALA A 16 -0.58 -17.61 7.05
N PHE A 17 -1.03 -17.84 5.83
CA PHE A 17 -0.40 -18.71 4.84
C PHE A 17 -0.03 -17.85 3.61
N PRO A 18 1.10 -17.17 3.65
CA PRO A 18 1.45 -16.23 2.60
C PRO A 18 1.79 -16.94 1.29
N VAL A 19 1.27 -16.40 0.19
CA VAL A 19 1.68 -16.77 -1.16
C VAL A 19 2.66 -15.71 -1.64
N TYR A 20 3.93 -16.06 -1.71
CA TYR A 20 4.96 -15.11 -2.15
C TYR A 20 5.01 -15.04 -3.67
N PRO A 21 5.21 -13.85 -4.23
CA PRO A 21 5.39 -13.72 -5.67
C PRO A 21 6.65 -14.45 -6.12
N THR A 22 6.48 -15.25 -7.16
CA THR A 22 7.56 -16.02 -7.80
C THR A 22 8.04 -15.40 -9.11
N ASN A 23 7.27 -14.47 -9.66
CA ASN A 23 7.62 -13.73 -10.86
C ASN A 23 7.37 -12.23 -10.67
N ARG A 24 8.25 -11.42 -11.23
CA ARG A 24 8.14 -9.97 -11.24
C ARG A 24 8.36 -9.45 -12.65
N SER A 25 7.43 -8.66 -13.14
CA SER A 25 7.49 -8.09 -14.48
C SER A 25 7.22 -6.58 -14.46
N ILE A 26 7.79 -5.88 -15.43
CA ILE A 26 7.44 -4.49 -15.68
C ILE A 26 6.20 -4.47 -16.56
N GLN A 27 5.20 -3.75 -16.10
CA GLN A 27 3.99 -3.47 -16.86
C GLN A 27 3.78 -1.96 -16.92
N GLY A 28 2.90 -1.54 -17.79
CA GLY A 28 2.53 -0.14 -17.85
C GLY A 28 1.76 0.19 -19.12
N SER A 29 1.22 1.38 -19.12
CA SER A 29 0.62 2.04 -20.27
C SER A 29 1.43 3.29 -20.60
N PRO A 30 1.22 3.95 -21.74
CA PRO A 30 1.88 5.22 -22.05
C PRO A 30 1.69 6.29 -20.98
N ILE A 31 0.58 6.24 -20.23
CA ILE A 31 0.27 7.20 -19.15
C ILE A 31 0.99 6.84 -17.86
N THR A 32 1.15 5.55 -17.58
CA THR A 32 1.77 5.01 -16.37
C THR A 32 2.80 3.94 -16.72
N PRO A 33 3.95 4.32 -17.29
CA PRO A 33 5.01 3.40 -17.65
C PRO A 33 5.73 2.88 -16.39
N TYR A 34 6.36 1.72 -16.54
CA TYR A 34 7.26 1.15 -15.52
C TYR A 34 6.61 0.77 -14.18
N ILE A 35 5.42 0.21 -14.21
CA ILE A 35 4.80 -0.38 -13.03
C ILE A 35 5.36 -1.79 -12.84
N TRP A 36 5.96 -2.03 -11.67
CA TRP A 36 6.35 -3.38 -11.28
C TRP A 36 5.13 -4.16 -10.78
N ASP A 37 4.92 -5.32 -11.37
CA ASP A 37 3.82 -6.23 -11.03
C ASP A 37 4.39 -7.54 -10.50
N ASP A 38 4.06 -7.86 -9.26
CA ASP A 38 4.45 -9.09 -8.60
C ASP A 38 3.35 -10.14 -8.79
N ARG A 39 3.71 -11.30 -9.31
CA ARG A 39 2.76 -12.38 -9.66
C ARG A 39 3.10 -13.67 -8.95
N CYS A 40 2.03 -14.34 -8.49
CA CYS A 40 2.07 -15.70 -7.98
C CYS A 40 1.57 -16.67 -9.05
N THR A 41 2.05 -17.88 -9.01
CA THR A 41 1.51 -18.97 -9.85
C THR A 41 0.28 -19.60 -9.19
N ALA A 42 -0.54 -20.27 -9.98
CA ALA A 42 -1.66 -21.04 -9.45
C ALA A 42 -1.19 -22.18 -8.55
N GLU A 43 -0.04 -22.77 -8.86
CA GLU A 43 0.61 -23.82 -8.09
C GLU A 43 1.03 -23.33 -6.70
N ASP A 44 1.60 -22.14 -6.60
CA ASP A 44 1.98 -21.53 -5.30
C ASP A 44 0.75 -21.28 -4.45
N ALA A 45 -0.31 -20.76 -5.04
CA ALA A 45 -1.58 -20.56 -4.33
C ALA A 45 -2.19 -21.90 -3.89
N ALA A 46 -2.23 -22.90 -4.77
CA ALA A 46 -2.75 -24.24 -4.48
C ALA A 46 -1.99 -24.93 -3.34
N LYS A 47 -0.66 -24.76 -3.30
CA LYS A 47 0.19 -25.28 -2.22
C LYS A 47 -0.22 -24.72 -0.85
N GLN A 48 -0.46 -23.42 -0.75
CA GLN A 48 -0.87 -22.80 0.51
C GLN A 48 -2.30 -23.19 0.90
N ILE A 49 -3.21 -23.27 -0.06
CA ILE A 49 -4.58 -23.74 0.19
C ILE A 49 -4.54 -25.18 0.72
N LYS A 50 -3.74 -26.04 0.09
CA LYS A 50 -3.57 -27.42 0.54
C LYS A 50 -2.97 -27.48 1.95
N ALA A 51 -1.99 -26.65 2.27
CA ALA A 51 -1.40 -26.60 3.60
C ALA A 51 -2.45 -26.27 4.68
N VAL A 52 -3.37 -25.34 4.41
CA VAL A 52 -4.49 -25.04 5.31
C VAL A 52 -5.48 -26.23 5.40
N TYR A 53 -5.77 -26.85 4.27
CA TYR A 53 -6.72 -27.96 4.20
C TYR A 53 -6.23 -29.18 5.00
N ASP A 54 -4.94 -29.49 4.92
CA ASP A 54 -4.31 -30.64 5.58
C ASP A 54 -4.18 -30.48 7.10
N LEU A 55 -4.40 -29.26 7.64
CA LEU A 55 -4.38 -29.02 9.08
C LEU A 55 -5.55 -29.73 9.79
N PRO A 56 -5.33 -30.24 11.00
CA PRO A 56 -6.41 -30.68 11.88
C PRO A 56 -7.45 -29.58 12.09
N LYS A 57 -8.72 -29.98 12.17
CA LYS A 57 -9.85 -29.03 12.31
C LYS A 57 -9.64 -28.03 13.46
N GLU A 58 -9.16 -28.52 14.61
CA GLU A 58 -8.98 -27.68 15.80
C GLU A 58 -7.83 -26.67 15.60
N GLU A 59 -6.75 -27.08 14.98
CA GLU A 59 -5.63 -26.19 14.67
C GLU A 59 -6.04 -25.11 13.67
N ARG A 60 -6.75 -25.50 12.61
CA ARG A 60 -7.30 -24.57 11.61
C ARG A 60 -8.24 -23.55 12.25
N LYS A 61 -9.10 -24.00 13.19
CA LYS A 61 -9.99 -23.13 13.96
C LYS A 61 -9.19 -22.17 14.85
N ALA A 62 -8.18 -22.67 15.56
CA ALA A 62 -7.33 -21.83 16.42
C ALA A 62 -6.61 -20.74 15.64
N LYS A 63 -6.03 -21.09 14.48
CA LYS A 63 -5.42 -20.11 13.58
C LYS A 63 -6.42 -19.06 13.07
N GLY A 64 -7.62 -19.50 12.68
CA GLY A 64 -8.68 -18.58 12.26
C GLY A 64 -9.11 -17.60 13.35
N LEU A 65 -9.19 -18.04 14.60
CA LEU A 65 -9.49 -17.17 15.74
C LEU A 65 -8.38 -16.15 16.00
N LYS A 66 -7.11 -16.57 15.97
CA LYS A 66 -5.96 -15.63 16.06
C LYS A 66 -5.99 -14.56 14.96
N GLY A 67 -6.26 -14.97 13.73
CA GLY A 67 -6.39 -14.02 12.61
C GLY A 67 -7.54 -13.03 12.81
N ARG A 68 -8.68 -13.51 13.34
CA ARG A 68 -9.82 -12.66 13.66
C ARG A 68 -9.48 -11.67 14.79
N GLU A 69 -8.84 -12.12 15.86
CA GLU A 69 -8.41 -11.25 16.98
C GLU A 69 -7.50 -10.14 16.46
N TRP A 70 -6.52 -10.49 15.63
CA TRP A 70 -5.64 -9.49 15.03
C TRP A 70 -6.41 -8.49 14.16
N ALA A 71 -7.29 -8.96 13.28
CA ALA A 71 -8.06 -8.10 12.38
C ALA A 71 -8.97 -7.11 13.13
N LEU A 72 -9.44 -7.50 14.33
CA LEU A 72 -10.27 -6.65 15.19
C LEU A 72 -9.45 -5.82 16.19
N SER A 73 -8.13 -6.00 16.25
CA SER A 73 -7.28 -5.26 17.17
C SER A 73 -7.16 -3.79 16.78
N GLU A 74 -6.81 -2.97 17.74
CA GLU A 74 -6.51 -1.54 17.55
C GLU A 74 -5.34 -1.33 16.60
N GLU A 75 -4.35 -2.23 16.64
CA GLU A 75 -3.16 -2.18 15.80
C GLU A 75 -3.51 -2.38 14.31
N ALA A 76 -4.32 -3.39 14.00
CA ALA A 76 -4.73 -3.67 12.62
C ALA A 76 -5.65 -2.58 12.07
N GLY A 77 -6.59 -2.14 12.88
CA GLY A 77 -7.49 -1.04 12.54
C GLY A 77 -8.43 -1.32 11.36
N PHE A 78 -8.79 -2.59 11.12
CA PHE A 78 -9.64 -3.01 10.00
C PHE A 78 -11.15 -2.93 10.28
N THR A 79 -11.54 -2.41 11.45
CA THR A 79 -12.96 -2.19 11.72
C THR A 79 -13.47 -0.93 11.04
N GLY A 80 -14.75 -0.91 10.65
CA GLY A 80 -15.38 0.26 10.05
C GLY A 80 -15.35 1.48 10.98
N GLU A 81 -15.44 1.26 12.28
CA GLU A 81 -15.33 2.31 13.29
C GLU A 81 -13.95 2.98 13.27
N LYS A 82 -12.88 2.17 13.27
CA LYS A 82 -11.50 2.68 13.18
C LYS A 82 -11.21 3.38 11.86
N MET A 83 -11.73 2.85 10.78
CA MET A 83 -11.63 3.52 9.48
C MET A 83 -12.31 4.88 9.50
N GLY A 84 -13.54 4.96 10.03
CA GLY A 84 -14.28 6.21 10.17
C GLY A 84 -13.52 7.23 11.03
N GLN A 85 -13.01 6.80 12.17
CA GLN A 85 -12.22 7.65 13.07
C GLN A 85 -10.98 8.21 12.36
N ARG A 86 -10.19 7.36 11.69
CA ARG A 86 -8.99 7.79 10.93
C ARG A 86 -9.33 8.78 9.82
N VAL A 87 -10.45 8.58 9.13
CA VAL A 87 -10.90 9.52 8.09
C VAL A 87 -11.19 10.88 8.69
N ILE A 88 -11.92 10.94 9.81
CA ILE A 88 -12.25 12.20 10.48
C ILE A 88 -10.97 12.92 10.95
N GLU A 89 -10.09 12.21 11.66
CA GLU A 89 -8.83 12.77 12.17
C GLU A 89 -7.95 13.33 11.03
N ASN A 90 -7.82 12.59 9.92
CA ASN A 90 -7.04 13.04 8.76
C ASN A 90 -7.71 14.23 8.03
N LEU A 91 -9.04 14.30 8.01
CA LEU A 91 -9.75 15.44 7.45
C LEU A 91 -9.55 16.69 8.32
N ASP A 92 -9.64 16.55 9.63
CA ASP A 92 -9.40 17.66 10.57
C ASP A 92 -7.97 18.20 10.42
N GLU A 93 -6.97 17.32 10.36
CA GLU A 93 -5.58 17.69 10.10
C GLU A 93 -5.41 18.37 8.73
N LEU A 94 -6.04 17.81 7.70
CA LEU A 94 -6.01 18.39 6.36
C LEU A 94 -6.58 19.80 6.34
N PHE A 95 -7.74 20.03 6.93
CA PHE A 95 -8.35 21.36 6.96
C PHE A 95 -7.57 22.36 7.82
N ALA A 96 -6.87 21.90 8.86
CA ALA A 96 -6.01 22.74 9.67
C ALA A 96 -4.71 23.16 8.95
N THR A 97 -4.20 22.33 8.06
CA THR A 97 -2.88 22.52 7.43
C THR A 97 -2.95 22.89 5.97
N TRP A 98 -4.08 22.64 5.29
CA TRP A 98 -4.21 22.82 3.87
C TRP A 98 -4.17 24.29 3.44
N THR A 99 -3.32 24.57 2.49
CA THR A 99 -3.28 25.88 1.83
C THR A 99 -3.51 25.69 0.32
N PRO A 100 -4.33 26.54 -0.33
CA PRO A 100 -4.56 26.44 -1.77
C PRO A 100 -3.26 26.60 -2.53
N ARG A 101 -3.00 25.73 -3.49
CA ARG A 101 -1.91 25.93 -4.43
C ARG A 101 -2.31 27.02 -5.41
N LEU A 102 -1.48 28.04 -5.58
CA LEU A 102 -1.62 28.98 -6.67
C LEU A 102 -1.40 28.20 -7.98
N LYS A 103 -2.48 28.01 -8.73
CA LYS A 103 -2.44 27.26 -10.00
C LYS A 103 -1.79 28.05 -11.13
N PHE A 104 -1.88 29.37 -11.08
CA PHE A 104 -1.40 30.26 -12.12
C PHE A 104 -0.82 31.53 -11.50
N GLU A 105 0.30 31.98 -12.00
CA GLU A 105 0.87 33.30 -11.76
C GLU A 105 0.81 34.09 -13.07
N LEU A 106 0.17 35.25 -13.06
CA LEU A 106 0.17 36.15 -14.18
C LEU A 106 1.51 36.91 -14.22
N ILE A 107 2.38 36.50 -15.13
CA ILE A 107 3.67 37.15 -15.32
C ILE A 107 3.54 38.22 -16.43
N ASN A 108 3.77 39.48 -16.08
CA ASN A 108 3.85 40.53 -17.08
C ASN A 108 5.20 40.43 -17.80
N THR A 109 5.17 39.97 -19.05
CA THR A 109 6.37 39.72 -19.84
C THR A 109 7.13 40.99 -20.21
N LYS A 110 6.52 42.18 -20.07
CA LYS A 110 7.18 43.46 -20.32
C LYS A 110 8.21 43.85 -19.25
N ASN A 111 8.11 43.27 -18.05
CA ASN A 111 8.95 43.55 -16.89
C ASN A 111 9.80 42.35 -16.46
N ILE A 112 10.03 41.41 -17.36
CA ILE A 112 10.92 40.30 -17.06
C ILE A 112 12.37 40.79 -17.20
N GLU A 113 12.94 41.27 -16.10
CA GLU A 113 14.39 41.20 -15.96
C GLU A 113 14.76 39.71 -16.06
N LYS A 114 15.77 39.39 -16.89
CA LYS A 114 16.23 38.02 -17.17
C LYS A 114 16.46 37.27 -15.85
N ARG A 115 15.41 36.65 -15.29
CA ARG A 115 15.58 35.62 -14.28
C ARG A 115 16.23 34.44 -14.97
N VAL A 116 17.50 34.23 -14.69
CA VAL A 116 18.19 32.99 -15.01
C VAL A 116 17.42 31.89 -14.30
N LEU A 117 16.67 31.12 -15.07
CA LEU A 117 15.99 29.91 -14.59
C LEU A 117 17.08 28.90 -14.22
N ASN A 118 17.53 28.95 -12.97
CA ASN A 118 18.33 27.86 -12.39
C ASN A 118 17.44 26.63 -12.18
N HIS A 119 17.06 25.96 -13.26
CA HIS A 119 16.55 24.62 -13.18
C HIS A 119 17.73 23.68 -12.89
N LYS A 120 17.94 23.36 -11.62
CA LYS A 120 18.65 22.14 -11.29
C LYS A 120 17.75 20.99 -11.74
N LEU A 121 18.10 20.41 -12.88
CA LEU A 121 17.57 19.10 -13.27
C LEU A 121 18.06 18.11 -12.20
N VAL A 122 17.15 17.64 -11.38
CA VAL A 122 17.38 16.51 -10.50
C VAL A 122 17.04 15.27 -11.33
N TYR A 123 18.09 14.54 -11.74
CA TYR A 123 17.98 13.22 -12.35
C TYR A 123 17.81 12.16 -11.25
#